data_a8ed1d0708620ae28749eb8ea47d36bf
#
_entry.id   a8ed1d0708620ae28749eb8ea47d36bf
#
_cell.length_a   1.000
_cell.length_b   1.000
_cell.length_c   1.000
_cell.angle_alpha   90.00
_cell.angle_beta   90.00
_cell.angle_gamma   90.00
#
_symmetry.space_group_name_H-M   'P 1'
#
loop_
_entity.id
_entity.type
_entity.pdbx_description
1 polymer ?
#
loop_
_entity_poly.entity_id
_entity_poly.type
_entity_poly.pdbx_seq_one_letter_code
_entity_poly.pdbx_strand_id
1 'polypeptide(L)'
;MSAYSKLKTPGSGSSITFQNGTLTVPDNPIIPFIEGDGTGADIWNASQRVLDAAVRKAYGGKRSIVWFEVYAGEKANSFYQEEIWLPDDTLEAIRSHVVAIKGPHNPGWRRVPLH
;
A
#
# COMPACT_ATOMS: atom_id res chain seq x y z
N MET A 1 9.38 -8.83 -14.92
CA MET A 1 8.15 -8.27 -15.49
C MET A 1 7.14 -8.03 -14.37
N SER A 2 6.56 -6.84 -14.34
CA SER A 2 5.56 -6.52 -13.32
C SER A 2 4.25 -7.26 -13.61
N ALA A 3 3.61 -7.76 -12.56
CA ALA A 3 2.27 -8.35 -12.66
C ALA A 3 1.18 -7.29 -12.78
N TYR A 4 1.54 -6.01 -12.65
CA TYR A 4 0.61 -4.89 -12.64
C TYR A 4 0.75 -4.06 -13.91
N SER A 5 -0.35 -3.38 -14.32
CA SER A 5 -0.33 -2.59 -15.54
C SER A 5 0.49 -1.31 -15.40
N LYS A 6 0.44 -0.63 -14.26
CA LYS A 6 1.12 0.64 -14.05
C LYS A 6 1.83 0.80 -12.71
N LEU A 7 1.59 -0.07 -11.75
CA LEU A 7 2.20 0.05 -10.44
C LEU A 7 3.70 -0.21 -10.49
N LYS A 8 4.43 0.55 -9.70
CA LYS A 8 5.88 0.43 -9.62
C LYS A 8 6.25 -0.44 -8.43
N THR A 9 6.50 -1.70 -8.69
CA THR A 9 6.88 -2.66 -7.67
C THR A 9 8.25 -2.29 -7.09
N PRO A 10 8.42 -2.35 -5.76
CA PRO A 10 9.73 -2.08 -5.16
C PRO A 10 10.80 -3.03 -5.69
N GLY A 11 12.02 -2.52 -5.80
CA GLY A 11 13.17 -3.32 -6.24
C GLY A 11 13.80 -4.14 -5.14
N SER A 12 13.32 -4.04 -3.91
CA SER A 12 13.87 -4.76 -2.77
C SER A 12 12.73 -5.25 -1.88
N GLY A 13 13.07 -5.96 -0.81
CA GLY A 13 12.09 -6.50 0.11
C GLY A 13 11.44 -7.78 -0.38
N SER A 14 10.61 -8.36 0.47
CA SER A 14 9.91 -9.60 0.17
C SER A 14 8.48 -9.53 0.68
N SER A 15 7.59 -10.23 0.03
CA SER A 15 6.18 -10.24 0.41
C SER A 15 5.95 -10.98 1.72
N ILE A 16 5.02 -10.46 2.52
CA ILE A 16 4.44 -11.24 3.62
C ILE A 16 3.64 -12.37 2.97
N THR A 17 3.68 -13.56 3.55
CA THR A 17 2.94 -14.70 3.03
C THR A 17 2.05 -15.30 4.10
N PHE A 18 0.94 -15.89 3.66
CA PHE A 18 0.03 -16.62 4.54
C PHE A 18 -0.30 -17.94 3.86
N GLN A 19 0.22 -19.03 4.41
CA GLN A 19 0.06 -20.37 3.84
C GLN A 19 -0.21 -21.36 4.94
N ASN A 20 -1.18 -22.24 4.72
CA ASN A 20 -1.52 -23.30 5.67
C ASN A 20 -1.76 -22.78 7.09
N GLY A 21 -2.41 -21.63 7.20
CA GLY A 21 -2.70 -21.02 8.49
C GLY A 21 -1.52 -20.32 9.15
N THR A 22 -0.39 -20.23 8.47
CA THR A 22 0.82 -19.61 9.03
C THR A 22 1.15 -18.30 8.31
N LEU A 23 1.30 -17.23 9.09
CA LEU A 23 1.75 -15.94 8.58
C LEU A 23 3.27 -15.86 8.70
N THR A 24 3.95 -15.58 7.59
CA THR A 24 5.40 -15.41 7.58
C THR A 24 5.73 -13.97 7.19
N VAL A 25 6.47 -13.28 8.07
CA VAL A 25 6.87 -11.90 7.86
C VAL A 25 8.39 -11.83 7.69
N PRO A 26 8.88 -11.48 6.49
CA PRO A 26 10.33 -11.37 6.27
C PRO A 26 10.91 -10.16 7.00
N ASP A 27 12.24 -10.05 7.02
CA ASP A 27 12.92 -8.94 7.68
C ASP A 27 12.64 -7.60 6.99
N ASN A 28 12.44 -7.62 5.69
CA ASN A 28 12.12 -6.43 4.91
C ASN A 28 10.80 -6.64 4.18
N PRO A 29 9.67 -6.59 4.92
CA PRO A 29 8.38 -6.87 4.30
C PRO A 29 7.93 -5.74 3.40
N ILE A 30 7.37 -6.09 2.25
CA ILE A 30 6.72 -5.13 1.35
C ILE A 30 5.30 -4.93 1.85
N ILE A 31 4.96 -3.68 2.17
CA ILE A 31 3.60 -3.34 2.62
C ILE A 31 3.00 -2.32 1.66
N PRO A 32 1.95 -2.69 0.92
CA PRO A 32 1.23 -1.73 0.09
C PRO A 32 0.55 -0.67 0.94
N PHE A 33 0.54 0.56 0.44
CA PHE A 33 -0.19 1.63 1.11
C PHE A 33 -0.97 2.48 0.10
N ILE A 34 -2.07 3.03 0.58
CA ILE A 34 -2.89 3.99 -0.16
C ILE A 34 -2.86 5.28 0.65
N GLU A 35 -2.31 6.36 0.07
CA GLU A 35 -2.27 7.65 0.77
C GLU A 35 -3.68 8.16 1.08
N GLY A 36 -4.59 7.95 0.16
CA GLY A 36 -5.93 8.46 0.28
C GLY A 36 -6.06 9.87 -0.30
N ASP A 37 -7.24 10.45 -0.12
CA ASP A 37 -7.59 11.74 -0.71
C ASP A 37 -7.52 12.86 0.32
N GLY A 38 -7.66 14.09 -0.14
CA GLY A 38 -7.67 15.25 0.74
C GLY A 38 -6.36 15.39 1.51
N THR A 39 -6.42 15.29 2.83
CA THR A 39 -5.26 15.39 3.72
C THR A 39 -4.44 14.10 3.81
N GLY A 40 -4.81 13.09 3.01
CA GLY A 40 -4.19 11.77 3.07
C GLY A 40 -2.68 11.79 2.88
N ALA A 41 -2.18 12.58 1.92
CA ALA A 41 -0.75 12.66 1.67
C ALA A 41 0.01 13.22 2.88
N ASP A 42 -0.52 14.24 3.53
CA ASP A 42 0.10 14.84 4.73
C ASP A 42 0.09 13.86 5.89
N ILE A 43 -1.03 13.20 6.10
CA ILE A 43 -1.18 12.19 7.16
C ILE A 43 -0.21 11.05 6.90
N TRP A 44 -0.12 10.59 5.66
CA TRP A 44 0.76 9.49 5.32
C TRP A 44 2.23 9.84 5.51
N ASN A 45 2.64 11.03 5.07
CA ASN A 45 4.02 11.46 5.25
C ASN A 45 4.44 11.46 6.72
N ALA A 46 3.57 11.94 7.59
CA ALA A 46 3.83 11.93 9.03
C ALA A 46 3.84 10.50 9.58
N SER A 47 2.87 9.68 9.19
CA SER A 47 2.74 8.31 9.67
C SER A 47 3.90 7.44 9.25
N GLN A 48 4.34 7.55 8.00
CA GLN A 48 5.46 6.77 7.49
C GLN A 48 6.73 7.02 8.29
N ARG A 49 6.99 8.28 8.61
CA ARG A 49 8.18 8.65 9.39
C ARG A 49 8.13 8.03 10.79
N VAL A 50 6.96 8.05 11.41
CA VAL A 50 6.78 7.46 12.74
C VAL A 50 6.96 5.94 12.69
N LEU A 51 6.35 5.30 11.72
CA LEU A 51 6.43 3.84 11.57
C LEU A 51 7.86 3.40 11.29
N ASP A 52 8.55 4.08 10.38
CA ASP A 52 9.93 3.73 10.05
C ASP A 52 10.85 3.92 11.26
N ALA A 53 10.66 5.01 12.01
CA ALA A 53 11.46 5.26 13.20
C ALA A 53 11.19 4.21 14.29
N ALA A 54 9.94 3.81 14.47
CA ALA A 54 9.57 2.79 15.44
C ALA A 54 10.20 1.44 15.11
N VAL A 55 10.18 1.04 13.84
CA VAL A 55 10.79 -0.21 13.40
C VAL A 55 12.31 -0.17 13.60
N ARG A 56 12.94 0.95 13.25
CA ARG A 56 14.38 1.11 13.44
C ARG A 56 14.76 1.01 14.92
N LYS A 57 13.99 1.64 15.79
CA LYS A 57 14.25 1.59 17.24
C LYS A 57 14.03 0.20 17.78
N ALA A 58 12.98 -0.49 17.37
CA ALA A 58 12.65 -1.82 17.87
C ALA A 58 13.65 -2.89 17.45
N TYR A 59 14.19 -2.79 16.24
CA TYR A 59 15.01 -3.83 15.66
C TYR A 59 16.45 -3.43 15.38
N GLY A 60 16.85 -2.22 15.76
CA GLY A 60 18.23 -1.76 15.61
C GLY A 60 18.75 -1.76 14.17
N GLY A 61 17.86 -1.54 13.21
CA GLY A 61 18.21 -1.54 11.80
C GLY A 61 18.21 -2.91 11.13
N LYS A 62 17.92 -3.97 11.87
CA LYS A 62 17.90 -5.33 11.31
C LYS A 62 16.66 -5.62 10.48
N ARG A 63 15.61 -4.82 10.66
CA ARG A 63 14.37 -4.92 9.90
C ARG A 63 13.96 -3.55 9.41
N SER A 64 13.29 -3.50 8.25
CA SER A 64 12.73 -2.27 7.73
C SER A 64 11.56 -2.61 6.84
N ILE A 65 10.56 -1.71 6.81
CA ILE A 65 9.41 -1.88 5.93
C ILE A 65 9.76 -1.30 4.57
N VAL A 66 9.42 -2.04 3.51
CA VAL A 66 9.54 -1.58 2.13
C VAL A 66 8.14 -1.17 1.68
N TRP A 67 7.92 0.13 1.54
CA TRP A 67 6.61 0.67 1.19
C TRP A 67 6.35 0.56 -0.31
N PHE A 68 5.13 0.17 -0.64
CA PHE A 68 4.71 -0.02 -2.04
C PHE A 68 3.43 0.78 -2.26
N GLU A 69 3.54 1.92 -2.95
CA GLU A 69 2.38 2.77 -3.18
C GLU A 69 1.41 2.14 -4.17
N VAL A 70 0.14 2.07 -3.77
CA VAL A 70 -0.96 1.68 -4.64
C VAL A 70 -2.05 2.76 -4.55
N TYR A 71 -3.00 2.75 -5.43
CA TYR A 71 -3.88 3.90 -5.61
C TYR A 71 -5.35 3.52 -5.48
N ALA A 72 -6.14 4.43 -4.89
CA ALA A 72 -7.58 4.36 -4.84
C ALA A 72 -8.12 5.77 -4.69
N GLY A 73 -9.36 6.02 -5.10
CA GLY A 73 -9.98 7.32 -5.01
C GLY A 73 -9.52 8.28 -6.10
N GLU A 74 -9.52 9.56 -5.78
CA GLU A 74 -9.16 10.59 -6.75
C GLU A 74 -7.72 10.49 -7.24
N LYS A 75 -6.81 10.09 -6.37
CA LYS A 75 -5.43 9.92 -6.76
C LYS A 75 -5.26 8.82 -7.81
N ALA A 76 -6.10 7.78 -7.76
CA ALA A 76 -6.09 6.74 -8.78
C ALA A 76 -6.48 7.30 -10.15
N ASN A 77 -7.49 8.19 -10.19
CA ASN A 77 -7.91 8.82 -11.44
C ASN A 77 -6.75 9.60 -12.07
N SER A 78 -6.01 10.35 -11.26
CA SER A 78 -4.88 11.12 -11.74
C SER A 78 -3.73 10.23 -12.22
N PHE A 79 -3.41 9.20 -11.46
CA PHE A 79 -2.30 8.30 -11.78
C PHE A 79 -2.56 7.49 -13.05
N TYR A 80 -3.78 6.93 -13.18
CA TYR A 80 -4.14 6.11 -14.34
C TYR A 80 -4.65 6.93 -15.51
N GLN A 81 -4.92 8.24 -15.29
CA GLN A 81 -5.42 9.15 -16.32
C GLN A 81 -6.75 8.69 -16.92
N GLU A 82 -7.61 8.17 -16.06
CA GLU A 82 -8.96 7.72 -16.42
C GLU A 82 -9.84 7.69 -15.19
N GLU A 83 -11.15 7.59 -15.37
CA GLU A 83 -12.07 7.50 -14.24
C GLU A 83 -12.05 6.08 -13.68
N ILE A 84 -11.15 5.83 -12.74
CA ILE A 84 -11.01 4.54 -12.09
C ILE A 84 -10.75 4.76 -10.59
N TRP A 85 -11.72 4.40 -9.77
CA TRP A 85 -11.66 4.67 -8.33
C TRP A 85 -10.99 3.58 -7.53
N LEU A 86 -11.06 2.34 -8.01
CA LEU A 86 -10.43 1.21 -7.35
C LEU A 86 -9.83 0.29 -8.42
N PRO A 87 -8.59 0.57 -8.84
CA PRO A 87 -7.95 -0.23 -9.89
C PRO A 87 -7.79 -1.70 -9.52
N ASP A 88 -7.88 -2.58 -10.50
CA ASP A 88 -7.62 -4.00 -10.29
C ASP A 88 -6.20 -4.24 -9.79
N ASP A 89 -5.24 -3.43 -10.24
CA ASP A 89 -3.86 -3.48 -9.75
C ASP A 89 -3.80 -3.35 -8.23
N THR A 90 -4.58 -2.42 -7.67
CA THR A 90 -4.61 -2.17 -6.23
C THR A 90 -5.17 -3.37 -5.49
N LEU A 91 -6.27 -3.94 -5.97
CA LEU A 91 -6.86 -5.13 -5.37
C LEU A 91 -5.89 -6.30 -5.39
N GLU A 92 -5.23 -6.51 -6.51
CA GLU A 92 -4.27 -7.59 -6.65
C GLU A 92 -3.05 -7.39 -5.75
N ALA A 93 -2.55 -6.16 -5.65
CA ALA A 93 -1.43 -5.85 -4.77
C ALA A 93 -1.77 -6.15 -3.30
N ILE A 94 -2.95 -5.72 -2.86
CA ILE A 94 -3.39 -5.97 -1.49
C ILE A 94 -3.52 -7.47 -1.23
N ARG A 95 -4.12 -8.19 -2.17
CA ARG A 95 -4.30 -9.64 -2.04
C ARG A 95 -2.96 -10.36 -1.97
N SER A 96 -2.04 -10.01 -2.86
CA SER A 96 -0.74 -10.68 -2.97
C SER A 96 0.18 -10.41 -1.80
N HIS A 97 0.02 -9.26 -1.13
CA HIS A 97 0.92 -8.86 -0.05
C HIS A 97 0.32 -9.04 1.34
N VAL A 98 -0.92 -9.53 1.42
CA VAL A 98 -1.61 -9.94 2.65
C VAL A 98 -2.02 -8.76 3.55
N VAL A 99 -1.10 -7.80 3.76
CA VAL A 99 -1.30 -6.67 4.68
C VAL A 99 -1.17 -5.36 3.89
N ALA A 100 -2.02 -4.40 4.18
CA ALA A 100 -1.95 -3.07 3.56
C ALA A 100 -2.41 -2.00 4.54
N ILE A 101 -1.98 -0.76 4.30
CA ILE A 101 -2.41 0.40 5.07
C ILE A 101 -3.14 1.35 4.13
N LYS A 102 -4.28 1.84 4.58
CA LYS A 102 -5.10 2.75 3.77
C LYS A 102 -5.35 4.05 4.51
N GLY A 103 -5.13 5.17 3.83
CA GLY A 103 -5.48 6.49 4.31
C GLY A 103 -6.94 6.84 4.08
N PRO A 104 -7.35 8.09 4.38
CA PRO A 104 -8.74 8.50 4.22
C PRO A 104 -9.14 8.57 2.75
N HIS A 105 -10.43 8.52 2.48
CA HIS A 105 -10.94 8.69 1.14
C HIS A 105 -11.99 9.81 1.11
N ASN A 106 -12.15 10.38 -0.07
CA ASN A 106 -13.17 11.40 -0.29
C ASN A 106 -14.54 10.75 -0.15
N PRO A 107 -15.46 11.33 0.65
CA PRO A 107 -16.80 10.75 0.83
C PRO A 107 -17.55 10.47 -0.47
N GLY A 108 -17.27 11.19 -1.54
CA GLY A 108 -17.94 10.99 -2.83
C GLY A 108 -17.73 9.62 -3.44
N TRP A 109 -16.55 9.01 -3.28
CA TRP A 109 -16.30 7.74 -3.94
C TRP A 109 -16.89 6.52 -3.21
N ARG A 110 -17.41 6.74 -2.00
CA ARG A 110 -18.17 5.69 -1.32
C ARG A 110 -19.40 5.25 -2.11
N ARG A 111 -19.87 6.11 -3.02
CA ARG A 111 -21.05 5.85 -3.84
C ARG A 111 -20.75 5.01 -5.07
N VAL A 112 -19.47 4.75 -5.33
CA VAL A 112 -19.09 3.91 -6.45
C VAL A 112 -19.44 2.47 -6.11
N PRO A 113 -20.22 1.76 -6.96
CA PRO A 113 -20.55 0.38 -6.68
C PRO A 113 -19.28 -0.48 -6.64
N LEU A 114 -19.18 -1.29 -5.61
CA LEU A 114 -18.10 -2.26 -5.48
C LEU A 114 -18.62 -3.62 -5.91
N HIS A 115 -18.09 -4.12 -6.99
CA HIS A 115 -18.51 -5.41 -7.53
C HIS A 115 -17.48 -6.49 -7.31
#